data_2c8d9f6d43ffa5d74e7d97381760f44c
#
_entry.id   2c8d9f6d43ffa5d74e7d97381760f44c
#
_cell.length_a   1.000
_cell.length_b   1.000
_cell.length_c   1.000
_cell.angle_alpha   90.00
_cell.angle_beta   90.00
_cell.angle_gamma   90.00
#
_symmetry.space_group_name_H-M   'P 1'
#
loop_
_entity.id
_entity.type
_entity.pdbx_description
1 polymer ?
#
loop_
_entity_poly.entity_id
_entity_poly.type
_entity_poly.pdbx_seq_one_letter_code
_entity_poly.pdbx_strand_id
1 'polypeptide(L)'
;MEIKTVQFNSRDAQWAESVKLSREDCAAVYHVNPAMIWPGSGQTYASAKDNARALYNDCLAPTLMQATDRINMMILPRVREEKSHYVAYDITIKTEGTFEEKIQTLSSAVGAPFLSRNEARAKLDLPAMEGGDELIVPLNVLVGGLASPRDTDPTVERYNSAQIEQARKTLGLKTKEEKKPRKARSNPTDEEKEKIATVYRDFFIRQKKSVLPKIGAKSEKWWDAERWNKELAEDLFEEVFGMSALIAREAVKDLWGENGSYDQDRTEAYIKKMCQRRAEMVNDATYNELLDSLEEDSFEDEDALKATPEGVFENAEENRSVSAGAAFAVALVAWSTLEACSQNQRRGENVFKTWVCTSSNPRASHARMNGETVQYDEPFSNGAMWPGDIDNLDVEEVANCQCVLEIEVRD
;
A
#
# COMPACT_ATOMS: atom_id res chain seq x y z
N MET A 1 -51.55 -47.00 24.71
CA MET A 1 -50.09 -46.94 24.73
C MET A 1 -49.72 -45.91 25.79
N GLU A 2 -49.40 -46.35 27.02
CA GLU A 2 -49.02 -45.46 28.12
C GLU A 2 -47.56 -45.11 27.98
N ILE A 3 -47.26 -43.85 27.78
CA ILE A 3 -45.90 -43.31 27.76
C ILE A 3 -45.49 -43.16 29.26
N LYS A 4 -44.70 -44.10 29.81
CA LYS A 4 -44.06 -43.92 31.07
C LYS A 4 -42.93 -42.91 30.91
N THR A 5 -43.11 -41.71 31.45
CA THR A 5 -42.05 -40.75 31.67
C THR A 5 -41.04 -41.31 32.66
N VAL A 6 -39.83 -41.59 32.20
CA VAL A 6 -38.69 -41.91 33.05
C VAL A 6 -38.34 -40.68 33.84
N GLN A 7 -38.76 -40.59 35.10
CA GLN A 7 -38.32 -39.54 36.02
C GLN A 7 -36.86 -39.82 36.40
N PHE A 8 -35.96 -38.98 35.97
CA PHE A 8 -34.57 -38.97 36.49
C PHE A 8 -34.66 -38.69 38.02
N ASN A 9 -34.14 -39.60 38.82
CA ASN A 9 -34.10 -39.45 40.26
C ASN A 9 -33.05 -38.41 40.62
N SER A 10 -33.35 -37.42 41.46
CA SER A 10 -32.46 -36.37 41.94
C SER A 10 -31.13 -36.91 42.49
N ARG A 11 -31.13 -38.11 43.04
CA ARG A 11 -29.93 -38.83 43.51
C ARG A 11 -28.98 -39.23 42.39
N ASP A 12 -29.49 -39.64 41.26
CA ASP A 12 -28.66 -40.08 40.13
C ASP A 12 -28.01 -38.82 39.43
N ALA A 13 -28.74 -37.70 39.40
CA ALA A 13 -28.20 -36.45 38.94
C ALA A 13 -27.09 -35.92 39.85
N GLN A 14 -27.28 -35.96 41.18
CA GLN A 14 -26.27 -35.57 42.16
C GLN A 14 -25.03 -36.47 42.13
N TRP A 15 -25.20 -37.78 41.88
CA TRP A 15 -24.09 -38.70 41.76
C TRP A 15 -23.25 -38.36 40.50
N ALA A 16 -23.89 -38.11 39.37
CA ALA A 16 -23.18 -37.74 38.13
C ALA A 16 -22.39 -36.43 38.29
N GLU A 17 -22.97 -35.44 39.02
CA GLU A 17 -22.32 -34.18 39.33
C GLU A 17 -21.12 -34.40 40.29
N SER A 18 -21.26 -35.23 41.32
CA SER A 18 -20.19 -35.58 42.25
C SER A 18 -19.02 -36.25 41.54
N VAL A 19 -19.27 -37.16 40.58
CA VAL A 19 -18.23 -37.82 39.76
C VAL A 19 -17.52 -36.81 38.87
N LYS A 20 -18.26 -35.79 38.36
CA LYS A 20 -17.66 -34.70 37.57
C LYS A 20 -16.73 -33.86 38.42
N LEU A 21 -17.18 -33.40 39.61
CA LEU A 21 -16.36 -32.64 40.54
C LEU A 21 -15.10 -33.39 40.98
N SER A 22 -15.23 -34.70 41.33
CA SER A 22 -14.07 -35.51 41.71
C SER A 22 -13.01 -35.61 40.56
N ARG A 23 -13.44 -35.64 39.31
CA ARG A 23 -12.51 -35.63 38.16
C ARG A 23 -11.84 -34.29 38.00
N GLU A 24 -12.57 -33.17 38.20
CA GLU A 24 -12.05 -31.84 38.15
C GLU A 24 -11.02 -31.59 39.28
N ASP A 25 -11.29 -32.09 40.49
CA ASP A 25 -10.35 -32.03 41.61
C ASP A 25 -9.08 -32.86 41.35
N CYS A 26 -9.19 -34.08 40.79
CA CYS A 26 -8.05 -34.84 40.39
C CYS A 26 -7.23 -34.14 39.31
N ALA A 27 -7.89 -33.59 38.32
CA ALA A 27 -7.21 -32.85 37.25
C ALA A 27 -6.47 -31.62 37.80
N ALA A 28 -7.07 -30.90 38.76
CA ALA A 28 -6.46 -29.75 39.41
C ALA A 28 -5.20 -30.09 40.20
N VAL A 29 -5.19 -31.21 40.91
CA VAL A 29 -3.99 -31.67 41.67
C VAL A 29 -2.80 -31.93 40.76
N TYR A 30 -3.03 -32.43 39.54
CA TYR A 30 -1.99 -32.69 38.57
C TYR A 30 -1.76 -31.54 37.58
N HIS A 31 -2.44 -30.44 37.73
CA HIS A 31 -2.40 -29.28 36.82
C HIS A 31 -2.70 -29.67 35.36
N VAL A 32 -3.60 -30.64 35.14
CA VAL A 32 -4.02 -31.11 33.84
C VAL A 32 -5.40 -30.56 33.52
N ASN A 33 -5.64 -30.15 32.29
CA ASN A 33 -6.97 -29.71 31.87
C ASN A 33 -7.96 -30.90 31.97
N PRO A 34 -9.09 -30.75 32.71
CA PRO A 34 -10.09 -31.80 32.85
C PRO A 34 -10.61 -32.40 31.52
N ALA A 35 -10.65 -31.56 30.46
CA ALA A 35 -11.05 -31.97 29.11
C ALA A 35 -10.11 -32.98 28.47
N MET A 36 -8.87 -33.11 28.92
CA MET A 36 -7.91 -34.13 28.44
C MET A 36 -8.18 -35.50 29.08
N ILE A 37 -8.69 -35.54 30.31
CA ILE A 37 -9.00 -36.78 31.03
C ILE A 37 -10.32 -37.35 30.52
N TRP A 38 -11.26 -36.44 30.22
CA TRP A 38 -12.58 -36.83 29.71
C TRP A 38 -13.04 -35.86 28.63
N PRO A 39 -12.89 -36.19 27.36
CA PRO A 39 -13.38 -35.34 26.27
C PRO A 39 -14.91 -35.32 26.32
N GLY A 40 -15.48 -34.21 26.83
CA GLY A 40 -16.92 -33.94 26.81
C GLY A 40 -17.42 -33.63 25.41
N SER A 41 -18.74 -33.68 25.20
CA SER A 41 -19.36 -33.22 23.97
C SER A 41 -19.08 -31.71 23.77
N GLY A 42 -18.27 -31.37 22.76
CA GLY A 42 -17.95 -29.98 22.43
C GLY A 42 -16.47 -29.66 22.26
N GLN A 43 -15.57 -30.62 22.39
CA GLN A 43 -14.16 -30.41 22.12
C GLN A 43 -13.92 -30.30 20.60
N THR A 44 -13.38 -29.15 20.17
CA THR A 44 -12.95 -28.94 18.79
C THR A 44 -11.52 -29.43 18.58
N TYR A 45 -11.12 -29.66 17.33
CA TYR A 45 -9.73 -30.03 17.01
C TYR A 45 -8.73 -28.97 17.49
N ALA A 46 -9.08 -27.70 17.39
CA ALA A 46 -8.26 -26.59 17.88
C ALA A 46 -8.07 -26.66 19.40
N SER A 47 -9.14 -26.85 20.18
CA SER A 47 -9.05 -26.97 21.64
C SER A 47 -8.28 -28.21 22.10
N ALA A 48 -8.33 -29.32 21.35
CA ALA A 48 -7.53 -30.49 21.64
C ALA A 48 -6.03 -30.25 21.43
N LYS A 49 -5.66 -29.51 20.39
CA LYS A 49 -4.27 -29.09 20.10
C LYS A 49 -3.73 -28.15 21.20
N ASP A 50 -4.54 -27.18 21.62
CA ASP A 50 -4.17 -26.25 22.68
C ASP A 50 -4.03 -26.92 24.04
N ASN A 51 -4.93 -27.86 24.38
CA ASN A 51 -4.83 -28.67 25.59
C ASN A 51 -3.56 -29.54 25.60
N ALA A 52 -3.18 -30.11 24.45
CA ALA A 52 -1.95 -30.89 24.35
C ALA A 52 -0.70 -30.03 24.57
N ARG A 53 -0.70 -28.76 24.04
CA ARG A 53 0.36 -27.78 24.31
C ARG A 53 0.43 -27.38 25.78
N ALA A 54 -0.74 -27.10 26.39
CA ALA A 54 -0.83 -26.74 27.80
C ALA A 54 -0.30 -27.86 28.73
N LEU A 55 -0.53 -29.13 28.40
CA LEU A 55 0.04 -30.26 29.15
C LEU A 55 1.57 -30.18 29.26
N TYR A 56 2.26 -29.84 28.15
CA TYR A 56 3.71 -29.73 28.15
C TYR A 56 4.18 -28.44 28.81
N ASN A 57 3.55 -27.31 28.56
CA ASN A 57 4.00 -26.01 29.06
C ASN A 57 3.66 -25.80 30.55
N ASP A 58 2.43 -26.17 30.98
CA ASP A 58 1.92 -25.79 32.29
C ASP A 58 2.06 -26.92 33.32
N CYS A 59 1.94 -28.19 32.87
CA CYS A 59 2.01 -29.33 33.77
C CYS A 59 3.41 -29.98 33.82
N LEU A 60 4.00 -30.30 32.66
CA LEU A 60 5.26 -31.04 32.61
C LEU A 60 6.50 -30.16 32.68
N ALA A 61 6.48 -28.98 32.06
CA ALA A 61 7.67 -28.12 31.99
C ALA A 61 8.26 -27.76 33.36
N PRO A 62 7.51 -27.39 34.39
CA PRO A 62 8.07 -27.09 35.72
C PRO A 62 8.83 -28.30 36.32
N THR A 63 8.28 -29.50 36.19
CA THR A 63 8.91 -30.76 36.68
C THR A 63 10.17 -31.11 35.89
N LEU A 64 10.12 -30.99 34.56
CA LEU A 64 11.27 -31.21 33.68
C LEU A 64 12.40 -30.19 33.93
N MET A 65 12.06 -28.92 34.10
CA MET A 65 13.04 -27.86 34.44
C MET A 65 13.70 -28.15 35.79
N GLN A 66 12.93 -28.52 36.81
CA GLN A 66 13.48 -28.88 38.12
C GLN A 66 14.43 -30.07 38.03
N ALA A 67 14.07 -31.09 37.23
CA ALA A 67 14.95 -32.25 36.98
C ALA A 67 16.25 -31.87 36.26
N THR A 68 16.11 -31.03 35.21
CA THR A 68 17.24 -30.48 34.43
C THR A 68 18.20 -29.70 35.29
N ASP A 69 17.67 -28.80 36.12
CA ASP A 69 18.47 -27.98 37.03
C ASP A 69 19.28 -28.82 38.03
N ARG A 70 18.65 -29.87 38.59
CA ARG A 70 19.36 -30.81 39.48
C ARG A 70 20.44 -31.58 38.75
N ILE A 71 20.22 -32.02 37.53
CA ILE A 71 21.23 -32.70 36.72
C ILE A 71 22.40 -31.73 36.44
N ASN A 72 22.12 -30.54 36.01
CA ASN A 72 23.12 -29.54 35.67
C ASN A 72 23.92 -29.06 36.91
N MET A 73 23.29 -28.95 38.07
CA MET A 73 23.94 -28.49 39.29
C MET A 73 24.73 -29.61 40.03
N MET A 74 24.20 -30.85 40.02
CA MET A 74 24.73 -31.90 40.89
C MET A 74 25.48 -33.01 40.15
N ILE A 75 25.09 -33.32 38.93
CA ILE A 75 25.59 -34.49 38.16
C ILE A 75 26.64 -34.03 37.13
N LEU A 76 26.30 -33.04 36.33
CA LEU A 76 27.12 -32.62 35.19
C LEU A 76 28.54 -32.18 35.63
N PRO A 77 28.73 -31.37 36.71
CA PRO A 77 30.06 -31.00 37.17
C PRO A 77 30.96 -32.13 37.67
N ARG A 78 30.34 -33.30 38.02
CA ARG A 78 31.06 -34.51 38.44
C ARG A 78 31.50 -35.37 37.28
N VAL A 79 30.89 -35.19 36.11
CA VAL A 79 31.14 -36.02 34.92
C VAL A 79 32.03 -35.27 33.93
N ARG A 80 31.94 -33.92 33.90
CA ARG A 80 32.77 -33.06 33.04
C ARG A 80 33.25 -31.83 33.77
N GLU A 81 34.54 -31.52 33.61
CA GLU A 81 35.16 -30.31 34.16
C GLU A 81 34.88 -29.04 33.38
N GLU A 82 34.50 -29.16 32.10
CA GLU A 82 34.20 -28.02 31.24
C GLU A 82 32.80 -27.47 31.48
N LYS A 83 32.69 -26.18 31.79
CA LYS A 83 31.42 -25.47 32.00
C LYS A 83 30.62 -25.16 30.70
N SER A 84 31.06 -25.69 29.57
CA SER A 84 30.48 -25.39 28.25
C SER A 84 29.27 -26.26 27.88
N HIS A 85 28.92 -27.24 28.75
CA HIS A 85 27.84 -28.19 28.47
C HIS A 85 26.67 -27.99 29.44
N TYR A 86 25.49 -28.22 28.97
CA TYR A 86 24.26 -28.29 29.78
C TYR A 86 23.32 -29.39 29.27
N VAL A 87 22.50 -29.88 30.16
CA VAL A 87 21.42 -30.83 29.82
C VAL A 87 20.09 -30.09 29.81
N ALA A 88 19.29 -30.30 28.80
CA ALA A 88 17.96 -29.74 28.71
C ALA A 88 17.03 -30.81 28.07
N TYR A 89 15.77 -30.81 28.49
CA TYR A 89 14.73 -31.55 27.78
C TYR A 89 14.22 -30.71 26.60
N ASP A 90 14.24 -31.28 25.41
CA ASP A 90 13.66 -30.63 24.24
C ASP A 90 12.16 -30.96 24.17
N ILE A 91 11.34 -30.01 24.62
CA ILE A 91 9.88 -30.06 24.56
C ILE A 91 9.32 -29.39 23.28
N THR A 92 10.18 -28.77 22.48
CA THR A 92 9.78 -27.99 21.28
C THR A 92 9.06 -28.86 20.27
N ILE A 93 9.49 -30.12 20.11
CA ILE A 93 8.85 -31.12 19.22
C ILE A 93 7.35 -31.33 19.53
N LYS A 94 6.91 -31.09 20.77
CA LYS A 94 5.53 -31.25 21.21
C LYS A 94 4.75 -29.95 21.34
N THR A 95 5.44 -28.83 21.54
CA THR A 95 4.86 -27.50 21.74
C THR A 95 4.86 -26.65 20.47
N GLU A 96 5.83 -26.87 19.59
CA GLU A 96 5.86 -26.26 18.25
C GLU A 96 4.73 -26.81 17.38
N GLY A 97 4.22 -25.98 16.48
CA GLY A 97 3.16 -26.34 15.54
C GLY A 97 3.58 -27.39 14.51
N THR A 98 2.72 -27.60 13.52
CA THR A 98 3.05 -28.46 12.37
C THR A 98 4.31 -27.93 11.66
N PHE A 99 4.95 -28.79 10.88
CA PHE A 99 6.14 -28.43 10.11
C PHE A 99 5.87 -27.21 9.18
N GLU A 100 4.65 -27.14 8.63
CA GLU A 100 4.23 -26.00 7.80
C GLU A 100 4.14 -24.70 8.61
N GLU A 101 3.58 -24.75 9.82
CA GLU A 101 3.50 -23.58 10.72
C GLU A 101 4.92 -23.09 11.10
N LYS A 102 5.84 -24.02 11.35
CA LYS A 102 7.24 -23.70 11.66
C LYS A 102 7.94 -23.03 10.48
N ILE A 103 7.78 -23.56 9.26
CA ILE A 103 8.34 -22.97 8.05
C ILE A 103 7.78 -21.55 7.82
N GLN A 104 6.47 -21.38 7.96
CA GLN A 104 5.83 -20.09 7.77
C GLN A 104 6.33 -19.03 8.77
N THR A 105 6.48 -19.43 10.05
CA THR A 105 7.02 -18.56 11.09
C THR A 105 8.48 -18.16 10.81
N LEU A 106 9.33 -19.15 10.42
CA LEU A 106 10.72 -18.89 10.09
C LEU A 106 10.87 -18.05 8.82
N SER A 107 10.03 -18.28 7.81
CA SER A 107 10.01 -17.47 6.59
C SER A 107 9.64 -16.01 6.89
N SER A 108 8.63 -15.78 7.74
CA SER A 108 8.26 -14.45 8.20
C SER A 108 9.38 -13.78 9.02
N ALA A 109 10.07 -14.56 9.87
CA ALA A 109 11.16 -14.08 10.71
C ALA A 109 12.39 -13.65 9.89
N VAL A 110 12.71 -14.38 8.81
CA VAL A 110 13.78 -14.02 7.87
C VAL A 110 13.37 -12.81 7.04
N GLY A 111 12.10 -12.72 6.61
CA GLY A 111 11.59 -11.57 5.86
C GLY A 111 11.43 -10.30 6.69
N ALA A 112 11.29 -10.41 8.03
CA ALA A 112 11.18 -9.29 8.98
C ALA A 112 12.51 -8.99 9.69
N PRO A 113 13.59 -8.89 9.07
CA PRO A 113 15.05 -8.87 9.28
C PRO A 113 15.54 -9.09 10.74
N PHE A 114 14.98 -10.03 11.49
CA PHE A 114 15.50 -10.37 12.82
C PHE A 114 16.14 -11.76 12.90
N LEU A 115 16.03 -12.61 11.86
CA LEU A 115 16.78 -13.85 11.71
C LEU A 115 17.48 -13.89 10.36
N SER A 116 18.74 -14.35 10.36
CA SER A 116 19.45 -14.66 9.13
C SER A 116 18.95 -15.95 8.50
N ARG A 117 19.22 -16.15 7.21
CA ARG A 117 18.87 -17.39 6.50
C ARG A 117 19.54 -18.62 7.13
N ASN A 118 20.81 -18.51 7.56
CA ASN A 118 21.55 -19.59 8.19
C ASN A 118 21.01 -19.92 9.59
N GLU A 119 20.61 -18.94 10.38
CA GLU A 119 19.95 -19.17 11.67
C GLU A 119 18.60 -19.89 11.52
N ALA A 120 17.81 -19.51 10.51
CA ALA A 120 16.56 -20.19 10.22
C ALA A 120 16.79 -21.64 9.70
N ARG A 121 17.84 -21.87 8.90
CA ARG A 121 18.25 -23.19 8.44
C ARG A 121 18.72 -24.05 9.59
N ALA A 122 19.51 -23.50 10.51
CA ALA A 122 19.96 -24.22 11.71
C ALA A 122 18.78 -24.68 12.59
N LYS A 123 17.70 -23.88 12.69
CA LYS A 123 16.47 -24.30 13.40
C LYS A 123 15.72 -25.45 12.72
N LEU A 124 16.01 -25.77 11.46
CA LEU A 124 15.47 -26.89 10.69
C LEU A 124 16.49 -28.01 10.50
N ASP A 125 17.62 -27.98 11.21
CA ASP A 125 18.75 -28.91 11.08
C ASP A 125 19.32 -29.00 9.65
N LEU A 126 19.23 -27.90 8.89
CA LEU A 126 19.78 -27.79 7.54
C LEU A 126 21.20 -27.18 7.58
N PRO A 127 22.13 -27.64 6.72
CA PRO A 127 23.49 -27.10 6.69
C PRO A 127 23.47 -25.61 6.27
N ALA A 128 24.43 -24.83 6.81
CA ALA A 128 24.61 -23.45 6.43
C ALA A 128 24.92 -23.31 4.93
N MET A 129 24.55 -22.17 4.35
CA MET A 129 24.83 -21.81 2.96
C MET A 129 25.71 -20.56 2.91
N GLU A 130 26.53 -20.44 1.89
CA GLU A 130 27.36 -19.26 1.66
C GLU A 130 26.50 -18.00 1.44
N GLY A 131 26.84 -16.89 2.10
CA GLY A 131 26.06 -15.65 2.06
C GLY A 131 24.73 -15.71 2.82
N GLY A 132 24.48 -16.76 3.63
CA GLY A 132 23.25 -16.92 4.40
C GLY A 132 23.21 -16.25 5.75
N ASP A 133 24.32 -15.64 6.21
CA ASP A 133 24.43 -14.99 7.53
C ASP A 133 23.97 -13.53 7.50
N GLU A 134 23.79 -12.95 6.31
CA GLU A 134 23.29 -11.59 6.15
C GLU A 134 21.78 -11.53 6.42
N LEU A 135 21.35 -10.48 7.13
CA LEU A 135 19.92 -10.19 7.33
C LEU A 135 19.31 -9.66 6.03
N ILE A 136 18.14 -10.18 5.66
CA ILE A 136 17.37 -9.67 4.52
C ILE A 136 16.58 -8.46 4.99
N VAL A 137 16.97 -7.27 4.56
CA VAL A 137 16.18 -6.05 4.78
C VAL A 137 15.36 -5.79 3.52
N PRO A 138 14.01 -5.77 3.61
CA PRO A 138 13.17 -5.40 2.48
C PRO A 138 13.52 -4.00 1.96
N LEU A 139 13.52 -3.81 0.65
CA LEU A 139 13.88 -2.53 0.03
C LEU A 139 12.99 -1.35 0.44
N ASN A 140 11.79 -1.65 0.95
CA ASN A 140 10.83 -0.66 1.43
C ASN A 140 11.00 -0.29 2.92
N VAL A 141 12.02 -0.81 3.61
CA VAL A 141 12.30 -0.52 5.02
C VAL A 141 13.55 0.33 5.14
N LEU A 142 13.40 1.54 5.68
CA LEU A 142 14.53 2.41 6.02
C LEU A 142 15.08 2.03 7.38
N VAL A 143 16.34 1.61 7.44
CA VAL A 143 17.04 1.29 8.69
C VAL A 143 17.91 2.48 9.09
N GLY A 144 17.58 3.15 10.19
CA GLY A 144 18.32 4.33 10.66
C GLY A 144 18.33 5.51 9.67
N GLY A 145 17.32 5.61 8.81
CA GLY A 145 17.23 6.62 7.76
C GLY A 145 18.01 6.28 6.48
N LEU A 146 18.49 5.05 6.36
CA LEU A 146 19.27 4.58 5.20
C LEU A 146 18.50 3.49 4.45
N ALA A 147 18.57 3.53 3.12
CA ALA A 147 17.78 2.67 2.24
C ALA A 147 18.39 1.27 2.01
N SER A 148 19.60 0.98 2.54
CA SER A 148 20.31 -0.27 2.29
C SER A 148 21.04 -0.77 3.51
N PRO A 149 21.08 -2.10 3.78
CA PRO A 149 21.91 -2.68 4.84
C PRO A 149 23.41 -2.40 4.67
N ARG A 150 23.87 -2.23 3.42
CA ARG A 150 25.28 -1.84 3.15
C ARG A 150 25.63 -0.48 3.70
N ASP A 151 24.62 0.41 3.82
CA ASP A 151 24.82 1.74 4.38
C ASP A 151 24.94 1.72 5.91
N THR A 152 24.56 0.59 6.55
CA THR A 152 24.63 0.37 7.99
C THR A 152 25.76 -0.61 8.40
N ASP A 153 26.53 -1.14 7.43
CA ASP A 153 27.65 -2.03 7.72
C ASP A 153 28.74 -1.26 8.52
N PRO A 154 28.99 -1.63 9.78
CA PRO A 154 29.98 -0.95 10.61
C PRO A 154 31.43 -1.18 10.12
N THR A 155 31.66 -2.15 9.22
CA THR A 155 32.99 -2.40 8.65
C THR A 155 33.31 -1.48 7.46
N VAL A 156 32.28 -0.88 6.84
CA VAL A 156 32.46 0.27 5.96
C VAL A 156 32.68 1.47 6.86
N GLU A 157 33.92 1.72 7.29
CA GLU A 157 34.26 3.00 7.87
C GLU A 157 33.76 4.09 6.95
N ARG A 158 32.71 4.79 7.40
CA ARG A 158 32.22 6.00 6.73
C ARG A 158 33.37 7.01 6.85
N TYR A 159 34.26 7.00 5.90
CA TYR A 159 35.10 8.13 5.71
C TYR A 159 34.18 9.34 5.57
N ASN A 160 34.16 10.18 6.59
CA ASN A 160 33.43 11.42 6.56
C ASN A 160 33.80 12.11 5.25
N SER A 161 32.85 12.71 4.55
CA SER A 161 33.06 13.36 3.24
C SER A 161 34.28 14.29 3.24
N ALA A 162 34.57 14.93 4.38
CA ALA A 162 35.75 15.73 4.60
C ALA A 162 37.07 14.91 4.58
N GLN A 163 37.07 13.68 5.07
CA GLN A 163 38.27 12.81 5.05
C GLN A 163 38.52 12.25 3.64
N ILE A 164 37.45 11.93 2.90
CA ILE A 164 37.56 11.54 1.48
C ILE A 164 38.07 12.72 0.66
N GLU A 165 37.60 13.91 0.91
CA GLU A 165 38.04 15.11 0.21
C GLU A 165 39.49 15.48 0.55
N GLN A 166 39.89 15.30 1.78
CA GLN A 166 41.29 15.49 2.22
C GLN A 166 42.23 14.43 1.63
N ALA A 167 41.80 13.18 1.53
CA ALA A 167 42.56 12.11 0.89
C ALA A 167 42.70 12.35 -0.63
N ARG A 168 41.65 12.80 -1.30
CA ARG A 168 41.67 13.18 -2.72
C ARG A 168 42.58 14.36 -3.00
N LYS A 169 42.54 15.41 -2.15
CA LYS A 169 43.49 16.54 -2.23
C LYS A 169 44.93 16.08 -2.07
N THR A 170 45.19 15.16 -1.12
CA THR A 170 46.55 14.63 -0.84
C THR A 170 47.06 13.79 -2.02
N LEU A 171 46.16 13.08 -2.70
CA LEU A 171 46.47 12.23 -3.87
C LEU A 171 46.45 12.99 -5.22
N GLY A 172 46.17 14.30 -5.23
CA GLY A 172 46.09 15.11 -6.46
C GLY A 172 44.97 14.68 -7.43
N LEU A 173 43.96 13.94 -6.94
CA LEU A 173 42.82 13.51 -7.74
C LEU A 173 41.83 14.67 -7.83
N LYS A 174 41.44 15.05 -9.08
CA LYS A 174 40.36 16.02 -9.29
C LYS A 174 39.10 15.55 -8.61
N THR A 175 38.53 16.35 -7.71
CA THR A 175 37.22 16.18 -7.15
C THR A 175 36.21 16.14 -8.30
N LYS A 176 35.51 14.99 -8.48
CA LYS A 176 34.29 14.98 -9.28
C LYS A 176 33.30 15.76 -8.42
N GLU A 177 32.98 17.01 -8.79
CA GLU A 177 31.87 17.72 -8.19
C GLU A 177 30.63 16.81 -8.38
N GLU A 178 30.08 16.30 -7.29
CA GLU A 178 28.76 15.68 -7.35
C GLU A 178 27.81 16.80 -7.70
N LYS A 179 27.42 16.82 -8.97
CA LYS A 179 26.39 17.74 -9.43
C LYS A 179 25.10 17.35 -8.69
N LYS A 180 24.49 18.32 -8.03
CA LYS A 180 23.17 18.12 -7.43
C LYS A 180 22.21 17.61 -8.49
N PRO A 181 21.33 16.64 -8.15
CA PRO A 181 20.34 16.14 -9.10
C PRO A 181 19.48 17.31 -9.58
N ARG A 182 19.24 17.35 -10.87
CA ARG A 182 18.37 18.35 -11.50
C ARG A 182 16.94 17.88 -11.34
N LYS A 183 16.05 18.75 -10.92
CA LYS A 183 14.64 18.44 -10.68
C LYS A 183 13.75 19.39 -11.49
N ALA A 184 12.67 18.84 -12.04
CA ALA A 184 11.61 19.62 -12.65
C ALA A 184 10.53 19.96 -11.61
N ARG A 185 9.72 20.96 -11.94
CA ARG A 185 8.51 21.30 -11.18
C ARG A 185 7.52 20.13 -11.21
N SER A 186 6.96 19.79 -10.04
CA SER A 186 6.02 18.67 -9.89
C SER A 186 4.55 19.11 -9.70
N ASN A 187 4.32 20.34 -9.20
CA ASN A 187 2.99 20.85 -8.89
C ASN A 187 2.49 21.83 -9.95
N PRO A 188 1.20 21.78 -10.33
CA PRO A 188 0.60 22.82 -11.13
C PRO A 188 0.51 24.13 -10.35
N THR A 189 0.55 25.26 -11.05
CA THR A 189 0.28 26.59 -10.49
C THR A 189 -1.22 26.75 -10.26
N ASP A 190 -1.59 27.69 -9.38
CA ASP A 190 -3.02 27.98 -9.16
C ASP A 190 -3.67 28.61 -10.40
N GLU A 191 -2.91 29.32 -11.24
CA GLU A 191 -3.37 29.85 -12.51
C GLU A 191 -3.72 28.70 -13.50
N GLU A 192 -2.89 27.67 -13.59
CA GLU A 192 -3.13 26.48 -14.45
C GLU A 192 -4.38 25.74 -14.01
N LYS A 193 -4.57 25.56 -12.69
CA LYS A 193 -5.77 24.93 -12.13
C LYS A 193 -7.03 25.73 -12.45
N GLU A 194 -6.98 27.06 -12.26
CA GLU A 194 -8.15 27.93 -12.47
C GLU A 194 -8.52 28.03 -13.95
N LYS A 195 -7.55 28.06 -14.87
CA LYS A 195 -7.84 28.05 -16.31
C LYS A 195 -8.62 26.81 -16.71
N ILE A 196 -8.16 25.62 -16.28
CA ILE A 196 -8.85 24.35 -16.60
C ILE A 196 -10.22 24.30 -15.88
N ALA A 197 -10.30 24.76 -14.63
CA ALA A 197 -11.56 24.84 -13.89
C ALA A 197 -12.57 25.76 -14.57
N THR A 198 -12.12 26.84 -15.17
CA THR A 198 -12.97 27.77 -15.93
C THR A 198 -13.56 27.09 -17.17
N VAL A 199 -12.77 26.31 -17.91
CA VAL A 199 -13.27 25.52 -19.05
C VAL A 199 -14.40 24.59 -18.61
N TYR A 200 -14.22 23.86 -17.52
CA TYR A 200 -15.27 22.97 -16.98
C TYR A 200 -16.50 23.76 -16.54
N ARG A 201 -16.33 24.89 -15.85
CA ARG A 201 -17.43 25.74 -15.37
C ARG A 201 -18.26 26.28 -16.53
N ASP A 202 -17.62 26.84 -17.54
CA ASP A 202 -18.30 27.39 -18.72
C ASP A 202 -19.04 26.28 -19.51
N PHE A 203 -18.44 25.11 -19.59
CA PHE A 203 -19.08 23.94 -20.18
C PHE A 203 -20.33 23.53 -19.41
N PHE A 204 -20.28 23.42 -18.06
CA PHE A 204 -21.44 23.05 -17.25
C PHE A 204 -22.57 24.08 -17.36
N ILE A 205 -22.25 25.37 -17.38
CA ILE A 205 -23.22 26.45 -17.61
C ILE A 205 -23.94 26.26 -18.97
N ARG A 206 -23.19 25.91 -20.00
CA ARG A 206 -23.73 25.67 -21.35
C ARG A 206 -24.59 24.40 -21.39
N GLN A 207 -24.12 23.31 -20.78
CA GLN A 207 -24.81 22.04 -20.68
C GLN A 207 -26.12 22.18 -19.90
N LYS A 208 -26.11 22.86 -18.73
CA LYS A 208 -27.29 23.19 -17.91
C LYS A 208 -28.38 23.84 -18.73
N LYS A 209 -28.05 24.90 -19.49
CA LYS A 209 -29.00 25.62 -20.34
C LYS A 209 -29.64 24.75 -21.40
N SER A 210 -28.99 23.70 -21.88
CA SER A 210 -29.49 22.79 -22.89
C SER A 210 -30.25 21.61 -22.31
N VAL A 211 -29.85 21.11 -21.15
CA VAL A 211 -30.37 19.85 -20.56
C VAL A 211 -31.60 20.10 -19.69
N LEU A 212 -31.62 21.08 -18.81
CA LEU A 212 -32.72 21.30 -17.87
C LEU A 212 -34.09 21.53 -18.57
N PRO A 213 -34.20 22.33 -19.65
CA PRO A 213 -35.49 22.49 -20.35
C PRO A 213 -36.02 21.19 -20.95
N LYS A 214 -35.14 20.28 -21.38
CA LYS A 214 -35.54 18.99 -21.95
C LYS A 214 -36.01 18.00 -20.88
N ILE A 215 -35.35 18.01 -19.69
CA ILE A 215 -35.80 17.25 -18.53
C ILE A 215 -37.20 17.74 -18.10
N GLY A 216 -37.38 19.05 -17.95
CA GLY A 216 -38.65 19.65 -17.58
C GLY A 216 -39.79 19.34 -18.59
N ALA A 217 -39.46 19.19 -19.86
CA ALA A 217 -40.38 18.78 -20.89
C ALA A 217 -40.62 17.27 -21.01
N LYS A 218 -40.02 16.45 -20.10
CA LYS A 218 -40.03 14.98 -20.09
C LYS A 218 -39.65 14.37 -21.46
N SER A 219 -38.65 14.97 -22.14
CA SER A 219 -38.14 14.48 -23.41
C SER A 219 -37.38 13.17 -23.23
N GLU A 220 -37.69 12.13 -24.01
CA GLU A 220 -36.93 10.86 -23.98
C GLU A 220 -35.47 11.03 -24.41
N LYS A 221 -35.11 12.10 -25.13
CA LYS A 221 -33.77 12.41 -25.61
C LYS A 221 -33.25 13.68 -24.98
N TRP A 222 -33.22 13.74 -23.64
CA TRP A 222 -32.73 14.90 -22.92
C TRP A 222 -31.20 14.95 -22.85
N TRP A 223 -30.52 13.79 -23.00
CA TRP A 223 -29.04 13.67 -22.95
C TRP A 223 -28.51 13.23 -24.33
N ASP A 224 -27.35 13.78 -24.69
CA ASP A 224 -26.60 13.47 -25.90
C ASP A 224 -25.12 13.35 -25.54
N ALA A 225 -24.69 12.12 -25.15
CA ALA A 225 -23.38 11.84 -24.68
C ALA A 225 -22.28 12.15 -25.71
N GLU A 226 -22.51 11.78 -26.99
CA GLU A 226 -21.55 11.99 -28.08
C GLU A 226 -21.27 13.47 -28.28
N ARG A 227 -22.32 14.29 -28.30
CA ARG A 227 -22.22 15.74 -28.42
C ARG A 227 -21.46 16.34 -27.25
N TRP A 228 -21.83 15.99 -26.00
CA TRP A 228 -21.23 16.57 -24.80
C TRP A 228 -19.76 16.17 -24.64
N ASN A 229 -19.42 14.92 -24.95
CA ASN A 229 -18.04 14.44 -24.90
C ASN A 229 -17.17 15.17 -25.93
N LYS A 230 -17.70 15.37 -27.15
CA LYS A 230 -16.98 16.10 -28.19
C LYS A 230 -16.77 17.58 -27.82
N GLU A 231 -17.85 18.27 -27.41
CA GLU A 231 -17.77 19.71 -27.07
C GLU A 231 -16.77 19.94 -25.91
N LEU A 232 -16.85 19.16 -24.82
CA LEU A 232 -15.93 19.31 -23.69
C LEU A 232 -14.50 18.96 -24.07
N ALA A 233 -14.29 17.91 -24.87
CA ALA A 233 -12.95 17.52 -25.31
C ALA A 233 -12.29 18.60 -26.18
N GLU A 234 -13.05 19.25 -27.05
CA GLU A 234 -12.59 20.37 -27.90
C GLU A 234 -12.23 21.60 -27.03
N ASP A 235 -13.12 22.00 -26.10
CA ASP A 235 -12.86 23.12 -25.17
C ASP A 235 -11.59 22.87 -24.31
N LEU A 236 -11.46 21.67 -23.76
CA LEU A 236 -10.27 21.29 -22.98
C LEU A 236 -9.00 21.32 -23.83
N PHE A 237 -9.06 20.80 -25.04
CA PHE A 237 -7.89 20.73 -25.91
C PHE A 237 -7.37 22.14 -26.27
N GLU A 238 -8.24 23.10 -26.56
CA GLU A 238 -7.86 24.46 -26.86
C GLU A 238 -7.00 25.11 -25.75
N GLU A 239 -7.35 24.84 -24.47
CA GLU A 239 -6.60 25.38 -23.33
C GLU A 239 -5.35 24.57 -23.00
N VAL A 240 -5.48 23.22 -22.91
CA VAL A 240 -4.40 22.39 -22.34
C VAL A 240 -3.26 22.08 -23.31
N PHE A 241 -3.47 22.17 -24.63
CA PHE A 241 -2.43 21.87 -25.60
C PHE A 241 -1.27 22.90 -25.52
N GLY A 242 -1.61 24.18 -25.47
CA GLY A 242 -0.63 25.25 -25.26
C GLY A 242 0.01 25.19 -23.88
N MET A 243 -0.79 24.93 -22.84
CA MET A 243 -0.34 24.81 -21.45
C MET A 243 0.65 23.65 -21.29
N SER A 244 0.35 22.46 -21.83
CA SER A 244 1.24 21.31 -21.84
C SER A 244 2.62 21.62 -22.43
N ALA A 245 2.64 22.34 -23.55
CA ALA A 245 3.90 22.73 -24.19
C ALA A 245 4.72 23.70 -23.35
N LEU A 246 4.08 24.60 -22.62
CA LEU A 246 4.78 25.53 -21.70
C LEU A 246 5.39 24.73 -20.53
N ILE A 247 4.62 23.85 -19.90
CA ILE A 247 5.08 22.98 -18.80
C ILE A 247 6.27 22.14 -19.25
N ALA A 248 6.17 21.50 -20.41
CA ALA A 248 7.23 20.65 -20.95
C ALA A 248 8.51 21.43 -21.23
N ARG A 249 8.41 22.62 -21.81
CA ARG A 249 9.58 23.49 -22.07
C ARG A 249 10.23 23.97 -20.78
N GLU A 250 9.45 24.26 -19.74
CA GLU A 250 9.94 24.59 -18.40
C GLU A 250 10.71 23.38 -17.82
N ALA A 251 10.15 22.20 -17.88
CA ALA A 251 10.80 20.96 -17.44
C ALA A 251 12.11 20.70 -18.21
N VAL A 252 12.13 20.89 -19.54
CA VAL A 252 13.34 20.78 -20.35
C VAL A 252 14.40 21.78 -19.87
N LYS A 253 14.04 23.00 -19.60
CA LYS A 253 14.95 24.03 -19.10
C LYS A 253 15.53 23.67 -17.75
N ASP A 254 14.70 23.16 -16.83
CA ASP A 254 15.12 22.79 -15.49
C ASP A 254 16.06 21.58 -15.49
N LEU A 255 15.78 20.59 -16.36
CA LEU A 255 16.50 19.32 -16.38
C LEU A 255 17.73 19.35 -17.32
N TRP A 256 17.65 20.02 -18.46
CA TRP A 256 18.70 20.02 -19.49
C TRP A 256 19.22 21.41 -19.89
N GLY A 257 18.61 22.48 -19.40
CA GLY A 257 19.00 23.86 -19.73
C GLY A 257 18.83 24.18 -21.22
N GLU A 258 19.76 24.93 -21.77
CA GLU A 258 19.78 25.31 -23.20
C GLU A 258 20.05 24.14 -24.16
N ASN A 259 20.40 22.98 -23.64
CA ASN A 259 20.75 21.80 -24.45
C ASN A 259 19.55 20.90 -24.75
N GLY A 260 18.38 21.19 -24.19
CA GLY A 260 17.15 20.43 -24.41
C GLY A 260 16.29 21.05 -25.50
N SER A 261 15.38 20.26 -26.05
CA SER A 261 14.36 20.70 -27.02
C SER A 261 13.04 19.99 -26.76
N TYR A 262 11.95 20.61 -27.20
CA TYR A 262 10.62 19.98 -27.08
C TYR A 262 9.83 20.19 -28.38
N ASP A 263 9.39 19.08 -28.94
CA ASP A 263 8.53 19.05 -30.12
C ASP A 263 7.07 18.86 -29.68
N GLN A 264 6.31 19.92 -29.76
CA GLN A 264 4.90 19.98 -29.38
C GLN A 264 3.99 19.20 -30.34
N ASP A 265 4.28 19.23 -31.65
CA ASP A 265 3.42 18.62 -32.67
C ASP A 265 3.28 17.10 -32.51
N ARG A 266 4.34 16.48 -31.99
CA ARG A 266 4.39 15.08 -31.66
C ARG A 266 3.35 14.64 -30.60
N THR A 267 2.88 15.57 -29.78
CA THR A 267 2.02 15.29 -28.61
C THR A 267 0.54 15.56 -28.87
N GLU A 268 0.19 16.21 -29.97
CA GLU A 268 -1.18 16.62 -30.27
C GLU A 268 -2.18 15.48 -30.19
N ALA A 269 -1.88 14.34 -30.85
CA ALA A 269 -2.79 13.19 -30.88
C ALA A 269 -3.03 12.60 -29.48
N TYR A 270 -2.00 12.59 -28.63
CA TYR A 270 -2.12 12.07 -27.27
C TYR A 270 -2.94 13.01 -26.37
N ILE A 271 -2.69 14.31 -26.45
CA ILE A 271 -3.44 15.32 -25.68
C ILE A 271 -4.92 15.30 -26.09
N LYS A 272 -5.24 15.20 -27.38
CA LYS A 272 -6.63 15.00 -27.85
C LYS A 272 -7.30 13.80 -27.22
N LYS A 273 -6.60 12.65 -27.19
CA LYS A 273 -7.10 11.42 -26.56
C LYS A 273 -7.32 11.63 -25.07
N MET A 274 -6.39 12.31 -24.36
CA MET A 274 -6.52 12.60 -22.94
C MET A 274 -7.73 13.49 -22.65
N CYS A 275 -7.95 14.55 -23.44
CA CYS A 275 -9.12 15.42 -23.34
C CYS A 275 -10.42 14.65 -23.57
N GLN A 276 -10.46 13.79 -24.61
CA GLN A 276 -11.61 12.97 -24.91
C GLN A 276 -12.00 12.05 -23.72
N ARG A 277 -11.03 11.34 -23.17
CA ARG A 277 -11.24 10.47 -22.01
C ARG A 277 -11.70 11.23 -20.76
N ARG A 278 -11.14 12.41 -20.53
CA ARG A 278 -11.56 13.30 -19.43
C ARG A 278 -12.99 13.79 -19.63
N ALA A 279 -13.37 14.14 -20.85
CA ALA A 279 -14.73 14.55 -21.19
C ALA A 279 -15.73 13.42 -20.95
N GLU A 280 -15.43 12.21 -21.40
CA GLU A 280 -16.25 11.02 -21.17
C GLU A 280 -16.48 10.80 -19.67
N MET A 281 -15.42 10.75 -18.88
CA MET A 281 -15.49 10.54 -17.44
C MET A 281 -16.36 11.58 -16.72
N VAL A 282 -16.20 12.85 -17.06
CA VAL A 282 -16.96 13.96 -16.44
C VAL A 282 -18.42 13.94 -16.84
N ASN A 283 -18.71 13.65 -18.11
CA ASN A 283 -20.09 13.59 -18.60
C ASN A 283 -20.83 12.36 -18.10
N ASP A 284 -20.18 11.20 -18.00
CA ASP A 284 -20.76 10.00 -17.42
C ASP A 284 -21.13 10.20 -15.95
N ALA A 285 -20.24 10.83 -15.16
CA ALA A 285 -20.55 11.20 -13.79
C ALA A 285 -21.75 12.16 -13.70
N THR A 286 -21.81 13.18 -14.57
CA THR A 286 -22.93 14.14 -14.61
C THR A 286 -24.23 13.47 -15.02
N TYR A 287 -24.17 12.56 -15.99
CA TYR A 287 -25.35 11.80 -16.45
C TYR A 287 -25.92 10.93 -15.32
N ASN A 288 -25.06 10.21 -14.62
CA ASN A 288 -25.48 9.34 -13.52
C ASN A 288 -26.09 10.15 -12.35
N GLU A 289 -25.45 11.26 -11.94
CA GLU A 289 -26.01 12.15 -10.91
C GLU A 289 -27.38 12.74 -11.31
N LEU A 290 -27.56 13.07 -12.60
CA LEU A 290 -28.85 13.52 -13.11
C LEU A 290 -29.89 12.40 -13.10
N LEU A 291 -29.53 11.16 -13.47
CA LEU A 291 -30.43 10.02 -13.38
C LEU A 291 -30.88 9.79 -11.94
N ASP A 292 -29.94 9.76 -11.00
CA ASP A 292 -30.23 9.58 -9.57
C ASP A 292 -31.16 10.68 -9.04
N SER A 293 -31.02 11.92 -9.55
CA SER A 293 -31.89 13.03 -9.18
C SER A 293 -33.31 12.96 -9.76
N LEU A 294 -33.52 12.13 -10.80
CA LEU A 294 -34.81 11.94 -11.47
C LEU A 294 -35.57 10.70 -10.97
N GLU A 295 -34.93 9.77 -10.26
CA GLU A 295 -35.60 8.60 -9.67
C GLU A 295 -36.46 9.01 -8.48
N GLU A 296 -37.79 8.87 -8.66
CA GLU A 296 -38.85 9.38 -7.78
C GLU A 296 -39.13 8.47 -6.59
N ASP A 297 -38.46 7.48 -6.22
CA ASP A 297 -38.84 6.68 -5.02
C ASP A 297 -37.66 5.92 -4.42
N SER A 298 -37.29 6.30 -3.18
CA SER A 298 -37.01 5.30 -2.14
C SER A 298 -36.32 5.76 -0.86
N PHE A 299 -36.44 7.00 -0.42
CA PHE A 299 -35.94 7.31 0.93
C PHE A 299 -37.00 7.99 1.80
N GLU A 300 -37.44 7.26 2.85
CA GLU A 300 -38.31 7.75 3.94
C GLU A 300 -37.59 8.67 4.94
N ASP A 301 -36.40 9.20 4.60
CA ASP A 301 -35.68 10.15 5.45
C ASP A 301 -36.00 11.60 5.01
N GLU A 302 -36.85 12.27 5.78
CA GLU A 302 -37.25 13.67 5.60
C GLU A 302 -36.09 14.69 5.66
N ASP A 303 -34.88 14.30 6.09
CA ASP A 303 -33.70 15.16 6.26
C ASP A 303 -32.67 15.05 5.11
N ALA A 304 -32.82 14.17 4.15
CA ALA A 304 -31.97 14.11 2.97
C ALA A 304 -32.41 15.17 1.96
N LEU A 305 -31.68 16.24 1.81
CA LEU A 305 -31.77 17.19 0.70
C LEU A 305 -31.64 16.40 -0.62
N LYS A 306 -32.77 16.07 -1.25
CA LYS A 306 -32.79 15.44 -2.59
C LYS A 306 -32.03 16.35 -3.54
N ALA A 307 -30.99 15.80 -4.18
CA ALA A 307 -30.31 16.49 -5.26
C ALA A 307 -31.31 16.71 -6.40
N THR A 308 -31.65 17.95 -6.68
CA THR A 308 -32.47 18.27 -7.86
C THR A 308 -31.57 18.36 -9.08
N PRO A 309 -32.08 18.19 -10.33
CA PRO A 309 -31.28 18.40 -11.54
C PRO A 309 -30.59 19.77 -11.59
N GLU A 310 -31.24 20.80 -11.06
CA GLU A 310 -30.63 22.14 -10.89
C GLU A 310 -29.47 22.09 -9.91
N GLY A 311 -29.64 21.43 -8.76
CA GLY A 311 -28.59 21.29 -7.73
C GLY A 311 -27.39 20.49 -8.21
N VAL A 312 -27.57 19.46 -9.05
CA VAL A 312 -26.48 18.72 -9.71
C VAL A 312 -25.61 19.69 -10.54
N PHE A 313 -26.23 20.56 -11.34
CA PHE A 313 -25.47 21.54 -12.12
C PHE A 313 -24.84 22.63 -11.27
N GLU A 314 -25.51 23.11 -10.22
CA GLU A 314 -24.91 24.08 -9.28
C GLU A 314 -23.67 23.52 -8.61
N ASN A 315 -23.73 22.28 -8.14
CA ASN A 315 -22.55 21.58 -7.61
C ASN A 315 -21.46 21.37 -8.69
N ALA A 316 -21.86 21.09 -9.92
CA ALA A 316 -20.91 20.96 -11.03
C ALA A 316 -20.19 22.28 -11.35
N GLU A 317 -20.92 23.39 -11.38
CA GLU A 317 -20.37 24.72 -11.63
C GLU A 317 -19.46 25.20 -10.50
N GLU A 318 -19.82 25.01 -9.23
CA GLU A 318 -19.10 25.56 -8.06
C GLU A 318 -17.98 24.65 -7.55
N ASN A 319 -18.21 23.35 -7.44
CA ASN A 319 -17.29 22.44 -6.76
C ASN A 319 -16.59 21.46 -7.72
N ARG A 320 -17.35 20.80 -8.61
CA ARG A 320 -16.77 19.79 -9.49
C ARG A 320 -15.86 20.38 -10.55
N SER A 321 -16.16 21.58 -11.06
CA SER A 321 -15.28 22.30 -11.98
C SER A 321 -13.89 22.54 -11.36
N VAL A 322 -13.85 22.96 -10.10
CA VAL A 322 -12.60 23.23 -9.36
C VAL A 322 -11.82 21.94 -9.11
N SER A 323 -12.50 20.90 -8.62
CA SER A 323 -11.83 19.62 -8.31
C SER A 323 -11.35 18.89 -9.58
N ALA A 324 -12.16 18.90 -10.64
CA ALA A 324 -11.77 18.31 -11.94
C ALA A 324 -10.62 19.10 -12.59
N GLY A 325 -10.67 20.45 -12.52
CA GLY A 325 -9.61 21.32 -13.00
C GLY A 325 -8.28 21.06 -12.29
N ALA A 326 -8.30 20.98 -10.96
CA ALA A 326 -7.11 20.67 -10.17
C ALA A 326 -6.53 19.28 -10.48
N ALA A 327 -7.38 18.25 -10.56
CA ALA A 327 -6.95 16.89 -10.88
C ALA A 327 -6.38 16.76 -12.30
N PHE A 328 -6.97 17.48 -13.27
CA PHE A 328 -6.44 17.48 -14.62
C PHE A 328 -5.14 18.25 -14.73
N ALA A 329 -5.00 19.40 -14.06
CA ALA A 329 -3.76 20.17 -14.03
C ALA A 329 -2.58 19.34 -13.48
N VAL A 330 -2.80 18.58 -12.40
CA VAL A 330 -1.78 17.68 -11.84
C VAL A 330 -1.37 16.61 -12.85
N ALA A 331 -2.34 15.94 -13.48
CA ALA A 331 -2.06 14.91 -14.49
C ALA A 331 -1.33 15.50 -15.71
N LEU A 332 -1.70 16.72 -16.12
CA LEU A 332 -1.06 17.42 -17.24
C LEU A 332 0.39 17.75 -16.95
N VAL A 333 0.70 18.27 -15.75
CA VAL A 333 2.08 18.54 -15.31
C VAL A 333 2.90 17.25 -15.30
N ALA A 334 2.36 16.19 -14.69
CA ALA A 334 3.03 14.91 -14.61
C ALA A 334 3.36 14.32 -16.00
N TRP A 335 2.37 14.29 -16.88
CA TRP A 335 2.55 13.78 -18.24
C TRP A 335 3.49 14.67 -19.08
N SER A 336 3.30 15.98 -19.06
CA SER A 336 4.13 16.90 -19.86
C SER A 336 5.59 16.86 -19.46
N THR A 337 5.89 16.71 -18.16
CA THR A 337 7.25 16.55 -17.66
C THR A 337 7.83 15.21 -18.07
N LEU A 338 7.05 14.14 -18.02
CA LEU A 338 7.49 12.81 -18.44
C LEU A 338 7.75 12.75 -19.96
N GLU A 339 6.90 13.38 -20.76
CA GLU A 339 7.10 13.50 -22.21
C GLU A 339 8.36 14.33 -22.54
N ALA A 340 8.61 15.41 -21.79
CA ALA A 340 9.84 16.18 -21.91
C ALA A 340 11.08 15.30 -21.66
N CYS A 341 11.01 14.37 -20.69
CA CYS A 341 12.08 13.38 -20.46
C CYS A 341 12.23 12.42 -21.62
N SER A 342 11.13 11.88 -22.15
CA SER A 342 11.14 10.99 -23.30
C SER A 342 11.81 11.60 -24.53
N GLN A 343 11.66 12.91 -24.74
CA GLN A 343 12.25 13.62 -25.87
C GLN A 343 13.73 14.01 -25.67
N ASN A 344 14.22 14.08 -24.42
CA ASN A 344 15.53 14.67 -24.11
C ASN A 344 16.53 13.73 -23.44
N GLN A 345 16.10 12.59 -22.90
CA GLN A 345 17.02 11.66 -22.23
C GLN A 345 18.21 11.28 -23.12
N ARG A 346 19.40 11.43 -22.58
CA ARG A 346 20.66 11.11 -23.28
C ARG A 346 21.24 9.80 -22.76
N ARG A 347 22.03 9.13 -23.61
CA ARG A 347 22.74 7.92 -23.22
C ARG A 347 23.69 8.19 -22.05
N GLY A 348 23.43 7.52 -20.90
CA GLY A 348 24.24 7.62 -19.67
C GLY A 348 23.65 8.56 -18.62
N GLU A 349 22.53 9.23 -18.86
CA GLU A 349 21.77 9.93 -17.83
C GLU A 349 20.77 8.98 -17.18
N ASN A 350 20.67 9.02 -15.86
CA ASN A 350 19.68 8.25 -15.10
C ASN A 350 18.51 9.20 -14.72
N VAL A 351 17.36 8.99 -15.33
CA VAL A 351 16.14 9.75 -15.05
C VAL A 351 15.22 8.90 -14.20
N PHE A 352 14.89 9.41 -13.01
CA PHE A 352 13.99 8.74 -12.07
C PHE A 352 12.71 9.55 -11.90
N LYS A 353 11.61 8.83 -11.68
CA LYS A 353 10.33 9.41 -11.31
C LYS A 353 9.85 8.84 -9.98
N THR A 354 9.27 9.71 -9.14
CA THR A 354 8.78 9.35 -7.81
C THR A 354 7.32 9.75 -7.69
N TRP A 355 6.49 8.84 -7.21
CA TRP A 355 5.09 9.12 -6.88
C TRP A 355 4.99 9.80 -5.52
N VAL A 356 4.37 10.97 -5.43
CA VAL A 356 4.24 11.72 -4.18
C VAL A 356 2.77 12.07 -3.93
N CYS A 357 2.26 11.65 -2.77
CA CYS A 357 0.91 12.02 -2.33
C CYS A 357 0.95 13.36 -1.59
N THR A 358 0.25 14.36 -2.11
CA THR A 358 0.17 15.70 -1.51
C THR A 358 -1.05 15.88 -0.62
N SER A 359 -2.07 15.03 -0.76
CA SER A 359 -3.27 15.04 0.08
C SER A 359 -2.98 14.53 1.48
N SER A 360 -3.60 15.14 2.50
CA SER A 360 -3.58 14.66 3.90
C SER A 360 -4.36 13.35 4.09
N ASN A 361 -5.28 13.03 3.17
CA ASN A 361 -6.08 11.80 3.20
C ASN A 361 -6.11 11.15 1.79
N PRO A 362 -4.99 10.57 1.32
CA PRO A 362 -4.94 9.91 0.04
C PRO A 362 -5.72 8.58 0.07
N ARG A 363 -6.18 8.10 -1.10
CA ARG A 363 -6.72 6.74 -1.21
C ARG A 363 -5.70 5.72 -0.72
N ALA A 364 -6.17 4.60 -0.16
CA ALA A 364 -5.29 3.56 0.37
C ALA A 364 -4.34 2.98 -0.69
N SER A 365 -4.78 2.88 -1.95
CA SER A 365 -3.96 2.50 -3.11
C SER A 365 -2.82 3.49 -3.33
N HIS A 366 -3.11 4.78 -3.37
CA HIS A 366 -2.12 5.84 -3.59
C HIS A 366 -1.17 6.01 -2.39
N ALA A 367 -1.70 5.88 -1.16
CA ALA A 367 -0.87 5.96 0.05
C ALA A 367 0.26 4.92 0.06
N ARG A 368 0.02 3.72 -0.49
CA ARG A 368 1.04 2.66 -0.61
C ARG A 368 2.15 3.00 -1.60
N MET A 369 1.85 3.83 -2.59
CA MET A 369 2.79 4.23 -3.62
C MET A 369 3.60 5.46 -3.26
N ASN A 370 3.24 6.14 -2.16
CA ASN A 370 3.90 7.37 -1.75
C ASN A 370 5.40 7.14 -1.50
N GLY A 371 6.25 7.79 -2.28
CA GLY A 371 7.71 7.62 -2.26
C GLY A 371 8.23 6.50 -3.17
N GLU A 372 7.37 5.77 -3.89
CA GLU A 372 7.81 4.78 -4.87
C GLU A 372 8.58 5.49 -5.99
N THR A 373 9.80 5.02 -6.24
CA THR A 373 10.71 5.60 -7.24
C THR A 373 11.09 4.53 -8.26
N VAL A 374 10.89 4.82 -9.54
CA VAL A 374 11.22 3.93 -10.66
C VAL A 374 11.95 4.71 -11.75
N GLN A 375 12.49 4.02 -12.75
CA GLN A 375 13.01 4.66 -13.96
C GLN A 375 11.87 5.39 -14.69
N TYR A 376 12.16 6.48 -15.39
CA TYR A 376 11.13 7.31 -16.02
C TYR A 376 10.25 6.55 -17.03
N ASP A 377 10.78 5.52 -17.66
CA ASP A 377 10.13 4.67 -18.68
C ASP A 377 9.51 3.38 -18.11
N GLU A 378 9.65 3.12 -16.81
CA GLU A 378 9.05 1.97 -16.13
C GLU A 378 7.71 2.36 -15.48
N PRO A 379 6.70 1.47 -15.48
CA PRO A 379 5.45 1.69 -14.75
C PRO A 379 5.67 1.61 -13.24
N PHE A 380 4.85 2.31 -12.47
CA PHE A 380 4.73 2.11 -11.02
C PHE A 380 4.07 0.77 -10.68
N SER A 381 4.10 0.37 -9.42
CA SER A 381 3.57 -0.92 -8.95
C SER A 381 2.06 -1.12 -9.22
N ASN A 382 1.29 -0.04 -9.43
CA ASN A 382 -0.11 -0.07 -9.83
C ASN A 382 -0.32 -0.11 -11.36
N GLY A 383 0.74 -0.16 -12.15
CA GLY A 383 0.71 -0.16 -13.62
C GLY A 383 0.66 1.21 -14.28
N ALA A 384 0.49 2.30 -13.51
CA ALA A 384 0.46 3.66 -14.06
C ALA A 384 1.85 4.16 -14.46
N MET A 385 1.90 5.00 -15.47
CA MET A 385 3.13 5.71 -15.84
C MET A 385 3.31 7.03 -15.08
N TRP A 386 2.20 7.65 -14.61
CA TRP A 386 2.16 8.87 -13.79
C TRP A 386 0.88 8.98 -12.97
N PRO A 387 0.81 9.84 -11.96
CA PRO A 387 -0.44 10.13 -11.23
C PRO A 387 -1.51 10.72 -12.15
N GLY A 388 -2.69 10.07 -12.18
CA GLY A 388 -3.78 10.46 -13.07
C GLY A 388 -3.67 9.91 -14.49
N ASP A 389 -2.90 8.84 -14.70
CA ASP A 389 -2.77 8.10 -15.95
C ASP A 389 -4.08 7.38 -16.29
N ILE A 390 -4.87 8.03 -17.14
CA ILE A 390 -6.22 7.55 -17.53
C ILE A 390 -6.17 6.36 -18.49
N ASP A 391 -5.01 6.04 -19.05
CA ASP A 391 -4.86 4.89 -19.95
C ASP A 391 -4.62 3.58 -19.20
N ASN A 392 -4.04 3.65 -18.00
CA ASN A 392 -3.62 2.48 -17.24
C ASN A 392 -4.31 2.37 -15.87
N LEU A 393 -5.12 3.35 -15.48
CA LEU A 393 -5.86 3.36 -14.22
C LEU A 393 -7.36 3.44 -14.45
N ASP A 394 -8.11 2.82 -13.53
CA ASP A 394 -9.57 2.94 -13.50
C ASP A 394 -10.01 4.38 -13.17
N VAL A 395 -11.22 4.74 -13.61
CA VAL A 395 -11.79 6.07 -13.41
C VAL A 395 -11.79 6.48 -11.92
N GLU A 396 -12.06 5.54 -11.03
CA GLU A 396 -12.06 5.77 -9.58
C GLU A 396 -10.68 6.16 -9.05
N GLU A 397 -9.60 5.65 -9.60
CA GLU A 397 -8.22 5.98 -9.20
C GLU A 397 -7.77 7.32 -9.76
N VAL A 398 -8.31 7.73 -10.90
CA VAL A 398 -7.96 9.00 -11.58
C VAL A 398 -8.79 10.18 -11.06
N ALA A 399 -10.07 9.96 -10.75
CA ALA A 399 -10.98 11.01 -10.29
C ALA A 399 -10.46 11.69 -9.02
N ASN A 400 -10.35 13.02 -9.03
CA ASN A 400 -9.87 13.84 -7.91
C ASN A 400 -8.48 13.46 -7.37
N CYS A 401 -7.64 12.77 -8.16
CA CYS A 401 -6.28 12.47 -7.78
C CYS A 401 -5.45 13.76 -7.74
N GLN A 402 -4.76 14.00 -6.60
CA GLN A 402 -3.86 15.12 -6.40
C GLN A 402 -2.41 14.68 -6.14
N CYS A 403 -2.09 13.40 -6.37
CA CYS A 403 -0.71 12.93 -6.29
C CYS A 403 0.11 13.54 -7.42
N VAL A 404 1.35 13.92 -7.12
CA VAL A 404 2.25 14.54 -8.10
C VAL A 404 3.39 13.60 -8.50
N LEU A 405 4.00 13.89 -9.64
CA LEU A 405 5.17 13.19 -10.14
C LEU A 405 6.41 14.06 -9.92
N GLU A 406 7.33 13.62 -9.07
CA GLU A 406 8.65 14.23 -8.99
C GLU A 406 9.59 13.55 -9.98
N ILE A 407 10.27 14.33 -10.79
CA ILE A 407 11.27 13.83 -11.74
C ILE A 407 12.63 14.44 -11.40
N GLU A 408 13.65 13.57 -11.37
CA GLU A 408 15.03 13.97 -11.16
C GLU A 408 15.98 13.28 -12.15
N VAL A 409 16.98 14.05 -12.62
CA VAL A 409 18.07 13.56 -13.46
C VAL A 409 19.34 13.49 -12.64
N ARG A 410 19.96 12.31 -12.60
CA ARG A 410 21.25 12.04 -11.96
C ARG A 410 22.30 11.78 -13.03
N ASP A 411 23.42 12.54 -12.98
CA ASP A 411 24.57 12.39 -13.92
C ASP A 411 25.46 11.20 -13.54
#